data_8f6742ddbf9544673833aabcbb2dffc3
#
_entry.id   8f6742ddbf9544673833aabcbb2dffc3
#
_cell.length_a   1.000
_cell.length_b   1.000
_cell.length_c   1.000
_cell.angle_alpha   90.00
_cell.angle_beta   90.00
_cell.angle_gamma   90.00
#
_symmetry.space_group_name_H-M   'P 1'
#
loop_
_entity.id
_entity.type
_entity.pdbx_description
1 polymer ?
#
loop_
_entity_poly.entity_id
_entity_poly.type
_entity_poly.pdbx_seq_one_letter_code
_entity_poly.pdbx_strand_id
1 'polypeptide(L)'
;RISLMLRYFIEQGIRGMSTLNRYKPIQHGKLGGTQVGLDLPGVFYVPSLISEVSPWAQFEGKLKRLVKTFSSFNGRNGDVFVSTGSADGIPLPANSIDYIFTDPPFGENIYYADLNFLVEAWHAVKTDPKPEAIVDRVRKKEVSDYQHLMQRCFKEYHRVLKPGRWMTVVFSNSRASVWNAIQVALQQSGFVVAEVNALDKKQRSFQQGVSPNTVKQDLVISVYKPNGGLEARLSERGAAPESAW
;
A
#
# COMPACT_ATOMS: atom_id res chain seq x y z
N ARG A 1 -8.17 3.41 -25.61
CA ARG A 1 -6.86 2.83 -25.22
C ARG A 1 -5.71 3.85 -25.33
N ILE A 2 -5.51 4.50 -26.49
CA ILE A 2 -4.41 5.48 -26.69
C ILE A 2 -4.46 6.60 -25.66
N SER A 3 -5.63 7.20 -25.41
CA SER A 3 -5.79 8.28 -24.41
C SER A 3 -5.35 7.86 -23.00
N LEU A 4 -5.68 6.64 -22.57
CA LEU A 4 -5.23 6.11 -21.27
C LEU A 4 -3.72 5.91 -21.23
N MET A 5 -3.11 5.42 -22.32
CA MET A 5 -1.66 5.26 -22.41
C MET A 5 -0.94 6.60 -22.37
N LEU A 6 -1.47 7.62 -23.03
CA LEU A 6 -0.90 8.97 -23.00
C LEU A 6 -1.03 9.60 -21.61
N ARG A 7 -2.16 9.45 -20.93
CA ARG A 7 -2.32 9.91 -19.53
C ARG A 7 -1.31 9.25 -18.60
N TYR A 8 -1.22 7.94 -18.66
CA TYR A 8 -0.22 7.18 -17.88
C TYR A 8 1.21 7.64 -18.18
N PHE A 9 1.52 7.90 -19.46
CA PHE A 9 2.84 8.39 -19.85
C PHE A 9 3.15 9.79 -19.28
N ILE A 10 2.20 10.71 -19.32
CA ILE A 10 2.33 12.06 -18.75
C ILE A 10 2.51 11.99 -17.24
N GLU A 11 1.71 11.17 -16.56
CA GLU A 11 1.78 10.96 -15.13
C GLU A 11 3.18 10.55 -14.65
N GLN A 12 3.89 9.75 -15.45
CA GLN A 12 5.27 9.36 -15.14
C GLN A 12 6.26 10.54 -15.05
N GLY A 13 5.93 11.67 -15.62
CA GLY A 13 6.76 12.90 -15.62
C GLY A 13 6.43 13.86 -14.48
N ILE A 14 5.21 13.87 -13.95
CA ILE A 14 4.69 14.91 -13.05
C ILE A 14 5.62 15.18 -11.88
N ARG A 15 5.99 14.15 -11.13
CA ARG A 15 6.83 14.29 -9.92
C ARG A 15 8.24 14.78 -10.25
N GLY A 16 8.85 14.24 -11.29
CA GLY A 16 10.23 14.59 -11.71
C GLY A 16 10.36 16.00 -12.30
N MET A 17 9.26 16.58 -12.78
CA MET A 17 9.21 17.94 -13.33
C MET A 17 8.57 18.95 -12.36
N SER A 18 8.20 18.52 -11.16
CA SER A 18 7.63 19.38 -10.13
C SER A 18 8.71 20.10 -9.32
N THR A 19 8.31 21.14 -8.60
CA THR A 19 9.15 21.85 -7.62
C THR A 19 9.58 20.99 -6.43
N LEU A 20 9.00 19.79 -6.27
CA LEU A 20 9.40 18.81 -5.26
C LEU A 20 10.68 18.07 -5.64
N ASN A 21 11.13 18.19 -6.88
CA ASN A 21 12.35 17.53 -7.37
C ASN A 21 13.58 18.23 -6.82
N ARG A 22 14.24 17.63 -5.84
CA ARG A 22 15.38 18.22 -5.15
C ARG A 22 16.71 18.03 -5.90
N TYR A 23 17.56 19.03 -5.84
CA TYR A 23 18.94 18.92 -6.29
C TYR A 23 19.78 18.09 -5.29
N LYS A 24 20.53 17.11 -5.81
CA LYS A 24 21.46 16.28 -5.03
C LYS A 24 22.89 16.45 -5.52
N PRO A 25 23.70 17.30 -4.90
CA PRO A 25 25.06 17.60 -5.37
C PRO A 25 25.97 16.35 -5.41
N ILE A 26 25.79 15.42 -4.49
CA ILE A 26 26.60 14.17 -4.43
C ILE A 26 26.38 13.26 -5.64
N GLN A 27 25.25 13.38 -6.32
CA GLN A 27 24.94 12.63 -7.54
C GLN A 27 25.28 13.41 -8.82
N HIS A 28 25.62 14.69 -8.67
CA HIS A 28 26.02 15.53 -9.77
C HIS A 28 27.44 15.13 -10.28
N GLY A 29 27.58 14.86 -11.55
CA GLY A 29 28.85 14.46 -12.15
C GLY A 29 29.17 12.97 -12.16
N LYS A 30 28.34 12.10 -11.64
CA LYS A 30 28.47 10.66 -11.90
C LYS A 30 27.97 10.34 -13.30
N LEU A 31 28.87 9.83 -14.16
CA LEU A 31 28.52 9.35 -15.50
C LEU A 31 27.31 8.41 -15.43
N GLY A 32 26.19 8.76 -16.08
CA GLY A 32 24.95 8.00 -16.09
C GLY A 32 24.01 8.23 -14.89
N GLY A 33 24.38 9.07 -13.94
CA GLY A 33 23.50 9.48 -12.85
C GLY A 33 22.48 10.50 -13.34
N THR A 34 21.21 10.12 -13.43
CA THR A 34 20.15 11.10 -13.54
C THR A 34 20.12 11.91 -12.25
N GLN A 35 20.30 13.22 -12.33
CA GLN A 35 20.31 14.17 -11.21
C GLN A 35 18.94 14.33 -10.54
N VAL A 36 17.99 13.55 -10.94
CA VAL A 36 16.62 13.59 -10.45
C VAL A 36 16.62 12.99 -9.04
N GLY A 37 16.89 13.84 -8.08
CA GLY A 37 16.61 13.51 -6.70
C GLY A 37 15.13 13.57 -6.50
N LEU A 38 14.45 12.45 -6.69
CA LEU A 38 13.01 12.34 -6.42
C LEU A 38 12.62 13.09 -5.14
N ASP A 39 11.40 13.59 -5.10
CA ASP A 39 10.74 14.10 -3.91
C ASP A 39 10.97 13.21 -2.68
N LEU A 40 10.85 13.76 -1.51
CA LEU A 40 10.87 12.96 -0.28
C LEU A 40 9.59 12.11 -0.20
N PRO A 41 9.70 10.78 -0.08
CA PRO A 41 8.52 9.93 0.04
C PRO A 41 7.70 10.29 1.28
N GLY A 42 6.39 10.35 1.14
CA GLY A 42 5.45 10.53 2.23
C GLY A 42 5.26 11.97 2.72
N VAL A 43 5.83 12.97 2.02
CA VAL A 43 5.67 14.39 2.34
C VAL A 43 5.70 15.27 1.11
N PHE A 44 5.04 16.42 1.14
CA PHE A 44 5.24 17.52 0.19
C PHE A 44 6.33 18.45 0.72
N TYR A 45 7.58 18.12 0.45
CA TYR A 45 8.71 18.95 0.82
C TYR A 45 9.23 19.70 -0.40
N VAL A 46 9.13 21.01 -0.38
CA VAL A 46 9.73 21.87 -1.40
C VAL A 46 11.18 22.17 -0.97
N PRO A 47 12.17 21.64 -1.67
CA PRO A 47 13.56 21.85 -1.28
C PRO A 47 14.03 23.28 -1.60
N SER A 48 15.04 23.76 -0.87
CA SER A 48 15.68 25.06 -1.13
C SER A 48 16.43 25.09 -2.49
N LEU A 49 16.89 23.95 -2.96
CA LEU A 49 17.50 23.79 -4.28
C LEU A 49 16.70 22.76 -5.09
N ILE A 50 16.11 23.22 -6.17
CA ILE A 50 15.31 22.42 -7.09
C ILE A 50 16.18 21.95 -8.24
N SER A 51 15.97 20.71 -8.69
CA SER A 51 16.58 20.18 -9.90
C SER A 51 15.60 20.36 -11.06
N GLU A 52 15.92 21.26 -11.96
CA GLU A 52 15.20 21.41 -13.22
C GLU A 52 15.57 20.27 -14.19
N VAL A 53 14.57 19.67 -14.79
CA VAL A 53 14.73 18.57 -15.73
C VAL A 53 14.05 18.92 -17.05
N SER A 54 14.77 18.76 -18.14
CA SER A 54 14.18 18.90 -19.48
C SER A 54 13.03 17.91 -19.66
N PRO A 55 11.81 18.38 -20.01
CA PRO A 55 10.68 17.49 -20.29
C PRO A 55 11.03 16.43 -21.34
N TRP A 56 11.78 16.79 -22.38
CA TRP A 56 12.20 15.88 -23.43
C TRP A 56 13.07 14.74 -22.89
N ALA A 57 14.10 15.06 -22.11
CA ALA A 57 14.98 14.05 -21.52
C ALA A 57 14.21 13.12 -20.57
N GLN A 58 13.29 13.69 -19.77
CA GLN A 58 12.47 12.94 -18.84
C GLN A 58 11.54 11.96 -19.58
N PHE A 59 10.82 12.44 -20.58
CA PHE A 59 9.88 11.61 -21.32
C PHE A 59 10.56 10.61 -22.24
N GLU A 60 11.68 10.96 -22.87
CA GLU A 60 12.45 9.99 -23.67
C GLU A 60 12.92 8.80 -22.83
N GLY A 61 13.45 9.05 -21.64
CA GLY A 61 13.89 8.00 -20.72
C GLY A 61 12.72 7.12 -20.22
N LYS A 62 11.56 7.73 -20.01
CA LYS A 62 10.34 6.99 -19.63
C LYS A 62 9.80 6.17 -20.79
N LEU A 63 9.75 6.72 -21.99
CA LEU A 63 9.27 6.03 -23.18
C LEU A 63 10.11 4.77 -23.47
N LYS A 64 11.45 4.89 -23.46
CA LYS A 64 12.36 3.74 -23.66
C LYS A 64 12.06 2.60 -22.68
N ARG A 65 11.80 2.93 -21.39
CA ARG A 65 11.46 1.92 -20.38
C ARG A 65 10.09 1.30 -20.62
N LEU A 66 9.09 2.10 -20.95
CA LEU A 66 7.74 1.59 -21.25
C LEU A 66 7.73 0.67 -22.47
N VAL A 67 8.39 1.08 -23.55
CA VAL A 67 8.52 0.26 -24.77
C VAL A 67 9.19 -1.07 -24.43
N LYS A 68 10.30 -1.06 -23.69
CA LYS A 68 10.98 -2.29 -23.25
C LYS A 68 10.04 -3.20 -22.43
N THR A 69 9.32 -2.62 -21.49
CA THR A 69 8.39 -3.39 -20.64
C THR A 69 7.27 -4.00 -21.47
N PHE A 70 6.61 -3.20 -22.31
CA PHE A 70 5.51 -3.72 -23.13
C PHE A 70 5.96 -4.73 -24.17
N SER A 71 7.16 -4.59 -24.72
CA SER A 71 7.74 -5.59 -25.64
C SER A 71 8.02 -6.94 -24.98
N SER A 72 8.19 -6.97 -23.65
CA SER A 72 8.40 -8.21 -22.90
C SER A 72 7.09 -8.95 -22.53
N PHE A 73 5.94 -8.34 -22.76
CA PHE A 73 4.63 -8.96 -22.55
C PHE A 73 4.30 -9.88 -23.73
N ASN A 74 4.85 -11.09 -23.73
CA ASN A 74 4.53 -12.13 -24.69
C ASN A 74 3.26 -12.87 -24.22
N GLY A 75 2.08 -12.39 -24.62
CA GLY A 75 0.83 -13.14 -24.61
C GLY A 75 0.56 -14.06 -23.42
N ARG A 76 0.94 -13.67 -22.21
CA ARG A 76 0.61 -14.44 -21.01
C ARG A 76 -0.90 -14.44 -20.84
N ASN A 77 -1.50 -15.62 -20.86
CA ASN A 77 -2.92 -15.82 -20.62
C ASN A 77 -3.21 -15.51 -19.15
N GLY A 78 -3.93 -14.46 -18.92
CA GLY A 78 -4.42 -14.06 -17.61
C GLY A 78 -5.11 -12.70 -17.71
N ASP A 79 -6.28 -12.60 -17.13
CA ASP A 79 -7.03 -11.35 -17.10
C ASP A 79 -6.58 -10.53 -15.88
N VAL A 80 -6.35 -9.24 -16.12
CA VAL A 80 -6.08 -8.26 -15.06
C VAL A 80 -7.23 -7.26 -15.04
N PHE A 81 -7.87 -7.17 -13.91
CA PHE A 81 -8.89 -6.17 -13.63
C PHE A 81 -8.36 -5.16 -12.61
N VAL A 82 -8.41 -3.88 -12.95
CA VAL A 82 -8.00 -2.78 -12.07
C VAL A 82 -9.21 -1.88 -11.84
N SER A 83 -9.56 -1.67 -10.59
CA SER A 83 -10.64 -0.75 -10.19
C SER A 83 -10.19 0.15 -9.05
N THR A 84 -10.84 1.30 -8.95
CA THR A 84 -10.69 2.23 -7.83
C THR A 84 -12.02 2.29 -7.07
N GLY A 85 -11.97 2.13 -5.76
CA GLY A 85 -13.16 2.14 -4.92
C GLY A 85 -12.81 2.01 -3.44
N SER A 86 -13.82 2.10 -2.59
CA SER A 86 -13.63 1.86 -1.16
C SER A 86 -13.48 0.37 -0.88
N ALA A 87 -12.50 0.02 -0.03
CA ALA A 87 -12.26 -1.36 0.37
C ALA A 87 -13.33 -1.92 1.33
N ASP A 88 -14.22 -1.07 1.83
CA ASP A 88 -15.35 -1.47 2.67
C ASP A 88 -16.64 -1.76 1.86
N GLY A 89 -16.52 -1.79 0.52
CA GLY A 89 -17.63 -2.08 -0.39
C GLY A 89 -17.11 -2.62 -1.74
N ILE A 90 -16.60 -3.85 -1.76
CA ILE A 90 -16.02 -4.46 -2.96
C ILE A 90 -17.16 -5.03 -3.85
N PRO A 91 -17.27 -4.60 -5.13
CA PRO A 91 -18.35 -5.04 -6.02
C PRO A 91 -18.12 -6.46 -6.58
N LEU A 92 -17.86 -7.41 -5.69
CA LEU A 92 -17.67 -8.82 -6.02
C LEU A 92 -18.64 -9.70 -5.21
N PRO A 93 -19.06 -10.85 -5.73
CA PRO A 93 -19.87 -11.80 -4.99
C PRO A 93 -19.18 -12.30 -3.71
N ALA A 94 -19.96 -12.70 -2.72
CA ALA A 94 -19.42 -13.38 -1.56
C ALA A 94 -18.75 -14.70 -1.96
N ASN A 95 -17.67 -15.07 -1.26
CA ASN A 95 -16.94 -16.32 -1.50
C ASN A 95 -16.47 -16.51 -2.96
N SER A 96 -16.01 -15.43 -3.61
CA SER A 96 -15.55 -15.45 -5.00
C SER A 96 -14.03 -15.42 -5.15
N ILE A 97 -13.31 -14.95 -4.13
CA ILE A 97 -11.86 -14.71 -4.17
C ILE A 97 -11.11 -15.87 -3.51
N ASP A 98 -10.04 -16.33 -4.15
CA ASP A 98 -9.20 -17.42 -3.65
C ASP A 98 -8.07 -16.95 -2.73
N TYR A 99 -7.59 -15.70 -2.90
CA TYR A 99 -6.51 -15.14 -2.08
C TYR A 99 -6.57 -13.61 -2.08
N ILE A 100 -6.28 -13.02 -0.93
CA ILE A 100 -6.18 -11.57 -0.77
C ILE A 100 -4.77 -11.21 -0.29
N PHE A 101 -4.15 -10.25 -0.95
CA PHE A 101 -2.96 -9.57 -0.46
C PHE A 101 -3.29 -8.10 -0.28
N THR A 102 -3.07 -7.55 0.91
CA THR A 102 -3.42 -6.17 1.23
C THR A 102 -2.31 -5.47 2.02
N ASP A 103 -2.10 -4.20 1.69
CA ASP A 103 -1.21 -3.27 2.37
C ASP A 103 -2.06 -2.06 2.81
N PRO A 104 -2.71 -2.15 3.99
CA PRO A 104 -3.61 -1.10 4.46
C PRO A 104 -2.82 0.12 4.95
N PRO A 105 -3.45 1.29 5.09
CA PRO A 105 -2.82 2.45 5.71
C PRO A 105 -2.30 2.14 7.11
N PHE A 106 -1.08 2.63 7.44
CA PHE A 106 -0.38 2.32 8.69
C PHE A 106 -0.71 3.27 9.86
N GLY A 107 -1.94 3.75 9.97
CA GLY A 107 -2.36 4.68 11.00
C GLY A 107 -2.02 6.14 10.65
N GLU A 108 -1.19 6.83 11.46
CA GLU A 108 -0.87 8.26 11.26
C GLU A 108 0.42 8.53 10.46
N ASN A 109 1.01 7.51 9.84
CA ASN A 109 2.32 7.65 9.21
C ASN A 109 2.28 8.40 7.87
N ILE A 110 1.21 8.25 7.11
CA ILE A 110 1.06 8.79 5.75
C ILE A 110 -0.37 9.28 5.57
N TYR A 111 -0.52 10.50 5.06
CA TYR A 111 -1.80 11.11 4.66
C TYR A 111 -1.96 10.93 3.15
N TYR A 112 -2.56 9.82 2.74
CA TYR A 112 -2.59 9.38 1.33
C TYR A 112 -3.40 10.34 0.46
N ALA A 113 -4.55 10.82 0.93
CA ALA A 113 -5.38 11.77 0.20
C ALA A 113 -4.63 13.09 -0.08
N ASP A 114 -3.86 13.57 0.89
CA ASP A 114 -3.07 14.80 0.72
C ASP A 114 -1.91 14.58 -0.28
N LEU A 115 -1.25 13.41 -0.23
CA LEU A 115 -0.12 13.09 -1.11
C LEU A 115 -0.55 12.78 -2.56
N ASN A 116 -1.75 12.28 -2.75
CA ASN A 116 -2.29 12.04 -4.08
C ASN A 116 -2.65 13.34 -4.81
N PHE A 117 -2.86 14.43 -4.09
CA PHE A 117 -3.35 15.71 -4.64
C PHE A 117 -2.54 16.20 -5.85
N LEU A 118 -1.20 16.06 -5.81
CA LEU A 118 -0.36 16.50 -6.94
C LEU A 118 -0.71 15.80 -8.25
N VAL A 119 -0.93 14.50 -8.21
CA VAL A 119 -1.27 13.70 -9.40
C VAL A 119 -2.75 13.88 -9.75
N GLU A 120 -3.61 13.87 -8.75
CA GLU A 120 -5.07 14.05 -8.92
C GLU A 120 -5.41 15.39 -9.55
N ALA A 121 -4.69 16.47 -9.24
CA ALA A 121 -4.88 17.77 -9.84
C ALA A 121 -4.72 17.76 -11.38
N TRP A 122 -3.82 16.93 -11.92
CA TRP A 122 -3.65 16.74 -13.35
C TRP A 122 -4.78 15.92 -14.01
N HIS A 123 -5.47 15.13 -13.20
CA HIS A 123 -6.61 14.34 -13.65
C HIS A 123 -7.97 15.01 -13.39
N ALA A 124 -7.96 16.24 -12.83
CA ALA A 124 -9.16 16.98 -12.41
C ALA A 124 -10.06 16.17 -11.46
N VAL A 125 -9.46 15.40 -10.56
CA VAL A 125 -10.13 14.64 -9.51
C VAL A 125 -9.56 15.04 -8.14
N LYS A 126 -10.29 14.74 -7.07
CA LYS A 126 -9.86 14.96 -5.71
C LYS A 126 -10.43 13.89 -4.79
N THR A 127 -9.56 13.17 -4.09
CA THR A 127 -9.98 12.21 -3.07
C THR A 127 -10.55 12.94 -1.84
N ASP A 128 -11.72 12.50 -1.37
CA ASP A 128 -12.26 12.95 -0.08
C ASP A 128 -11.45 12.31 1.06
N PRO A 129 -10.79 13.09 1.93
CA PRO A 129 -10.00 12.55 3.04
C PRO A 129 -10.86 12.07 4.22
N LYS A 130 -12.16 12.35 4.24
CA LYS A 130 -13.04 11.98 5.36
C LYS A 130 -13.13 10.46 5.58
N PRO A 131 -13.38 9.63 4.56
CA PRO A 131 -13.45 8.18 4.72
C PRO A 131 -12.07 7.50 4.76
N GLU A 132 -10.96 8.23 4.65
CA GLU A 132 -9.62 7.64 4.68
C GLU A 132 -9.35 6.93 6.02
N ALA A 133 -8.87 5.69 5.97
CA ALA A 133 -8.58 4.88 7.16
C ALA A 133 -7.22 5.24 7.77
N ILE A 134 -7.12 6.43 8.35
CA ILE A 134 -5.92 6.93 9.04
C ILE A 134 -6.29 7.52 10.40
N VAL A 135 -5.29 7.66 11.26
CA VAL A 135 -5.36 8.50 12.47
C VAL A 135 -4.90 9.90 12.09
N ASP A 136 -5.75 10.91 12.33
CA ASP A 136 -5.49 12.29 11.93
C ASP A 136 -5.99 13.27 13.00
N ARG A 137 -5.06 13.85 13.72
CA ARG A 137 -5.37 14.80 14.81
C ARG A 137 -6.02 16.08 14.30
N VAL A 138 -5.65 16.54 13.12
CA VAL A 138 -6.20 17.78 12.52
C VAL A 138 -7.66 17.58 12.17
N ARG A 139 -8.01 16.41 11.64
CA ARG A 139 -9.38 16.03 11.28
C ARG A 139 -10.13 15.33 12.43
N LYS A 140 -9.53 15.29 13.63
CA LYS A 140 -10.09 14.64 14.84
C LYS A 140 -10.46 13.17 14.63
N LYS A 141 -9.62 12.44 13.91
CA LYS A 141 -9.74 10.99 13.70
C LYS A 141 -8.82 10.27 14.67
N GLU A 142 -9.39 9.50 15.57
CA GLU A 142 -8.67 8.76 16.60
C GLU A 142 -8.33 7.33 16.17
N VAL A 143 -7.61 6.60 17.01
CA VAL A 143 -7.29 5.19 16.78
C VAL A 143 -8.55 4.32 16.70
N SER A 144 -9.60 4.68 17.45
CA SER A 144 -10.91 4.04 17.41
C SER A 144 -11.60 4.16 16.05
N ASP A 145 -11.53 5.35 15.43
CA ASP A 145 -12.10 5.58 14.09
C ASP A 145 -11.34 4.77 13.04
N TYR A 146 -10.01 4.77 13.13
CA TYR A 146 -9.16 3.93 12.30
C TYR A 146 -9.52 2.44 12.44
N GLN A 147 -9.65 1.94 13.68
CA GLN A 147 -10.03 0.55 13.96
C GLN A 147 -11.39 0.19 13.34
N HIS A 148 -12.40 1.05 13.49
CA HIS A 148 -13.72 0.82 12.92
C HIS A 148 -13.70 0.78 11.39
N LEU A 149 -12.96 1.67 10.74
CA LEU A 149 -12.82 1.66 9.29
C LEU A 149 -12.10 0.40 8.81
N MET A 150 -11.01 0.02 9.47
CA MET A 150 -10.28 -1.22 9.14
C MET A 150 -11.14 -2.47 9.36
N GLN A 151 -11.96 -2.50 10.42
CA GLN A 151 -12.89 -3.59 10.65
C GLN A 151 -13.93 -3.72 9.53
N ARG A 152 -14.45 -2.60 9.01
CA ARG A 152 -15.38 -2.61 7.86
C ARG A 152 -14.70 -3.19 6.62
N CYS A 153 -13.47 -2.76 6.33
CA CYS A 153 -12.69 -3.30 5.21
C CYS A 153 -12.42 -4.81 5.38
N PHE A 154 -12.00 -5.25 6.56
CA PHE A 154 -11.74 -6.66 6.81
C PHE A 154 -13.01 -7.52 6.79
N LYS A 155 -14.16 -7.00 7.24
CA LYS A 155 -15.45 -7.68 7.07
C LYS A 155 -15.78 -7.89 5.60
N GLU A 156 -15.50 -6.90 4.77
CA GLU A 156 -15.74 -6.99 3.34
C GLU A 156 -14.76 -7.98 2.66
N TYR A 157 -13.49 -7.98 3.06
CA TYR A 157 -12.53 -8.98 2.64
C TYR A 157 -12.95 -10.40 3.05
N HIS A 158 -13.44 -10.56 4.30
CA HIS A 158 -13.95 -11.83 4.75
C HIS A 158 -15.19 -12.27 3.95
N ARG A 159 -16.07 -11.36 3.58
CA ARG A 159 -17.24 -11.65 2.75
C ARG A 159 -16.85 -12.21 1.40
N VAL A 160 -15.91 -11.57 0.69
CA VAL A 160 -15.53 -11.96 -0.68
C VAL A 160 -14.56 -13.13 -0.72
N LEU A 161 -13.76 -13.36 0.30
CA LEU A 161 -12.82 -14.48 0.39
C LEU A 161 -13.59 -15.79 0.58
N LYS A 162 -13.21 -16.85 -0.15
CA LYS A 162 -13.78 -18.19 0.01
C LYS A 162 -13.41 -18.78 1.39
N PRO A 163 -14.28 -19.60 1.99
CA PRO A 163 -13.95 -20.34 3.20
C PRO A 163 -12.70 -21.22 3.02
N GLY A 164 -11.87 -21.33 4.04
CA GLY A 164 -10.61 -22.08 3.99
C GLY A 164 -9.51 -21.43 3.16
N ARG A 165 -9.68 -20.17 2.77
CA ARG A 165 -8.68 -19.41 2.00
C ARG A 165 -7.97 -18.37 2.85
N TRP A 166 -6.88 -17.87 2.32
CA TRP A 166 -5.90 -17.06 3.04
C TRP A 166 -5.91 -15.60 2.61
N MET A 167 -5.60 -14.75 3.56
CA MET A 167 -5.27 -13.36 3.30
C MET A 167 -3.93 -13.03 3.95
N THR A 168 -3.09 -12.27 3.25
CA THR A 168 -1.86 -11.70 3.78
C THR A 168 -2.03 -10.20 3.95
N VAL A 169 -1.74 -9.70 5.14
CA VAL A 169 -1.75 -8.28 5.48
C VAL A 169 -0.32 -7.85 5.76
N VAL A 170 0.20 -6.90 4.99
CA VAL A 170 1.49 -6.24 5.29
C VAL A 170 1.20 -5.02 6.14
N PHE A 171 1.89 -4.87 7.26
CA PHE A 171 1.63 -3.78 8.19
C PHE A 171 2.89 -3.31 8.90
N SER A 172 3.02 -1.99 9.08
CA SER A 172 4.17 -1.37 9.74
C SER A 172 3.74 -0.19 10.59
N ASN A 173 3.84 -0.30 11.90
CA ASN A 173 3.63 0.83 12.80
C ASN A 173 4.42 0.63 14.11
N SER A 174 4.97 1.70 14.66
CA SER A 174 5.72 1.68 15.95
C SER A 174 4.82 1.72 17.18
N ARG A 175 3.54 2.09 17.00
CA ARG A 175 2.61 2.27 18.12
C ARG A 175 1.83 0.99 18.41
N ALA A 176 1.99 0.49 19.62
CA ALA A 176 1.26 -0.71 20.07
C ALA A 176 -0.27 -0.56 19.96
N SER A 177 -0.83 0.67 20.18
CA SER A 177 -2.26 0.91 20.06
C SER A 177 -2.78 0.73 18.65
N VAL A 178 -2.04 1.13 17.62
CA VAL A 178 -2.42 0.94 16.22
C VAL A 178 -2.29 -0.53 15.81
N TRP A 179 -1.25 -1.21 16.29
CA TRP A 179 -1.08 -2.64 16.12
C TRP A 179 -2.24 -3.43 16.71
N ASN A 180 -2.60 -3.13 17.97
CA ASN A 180 -3.75 -3.78 18.63
C ASN A 180 -5.06 -3.53 17.87
N ALA A 181 -5.24 -2.31 17.34
CA ALA A 181 -6.43 -1.97 16.55
C ALA A 181 -6.56 -2.87 15.31
N ILE A 182 -5.47 -3.14 14.58
CA ILE A 182 -5.47 -4.06 13.42
C ILE A 182 -5.79 -5.49 13.85
N GLN A 183 -5.17 -6.00 14.93
CA GLN A 183 -5.45 -7.35 15.43
C GLN A 183 -6.92 -7.52 15.83
N VAL A 184 -7.45 -6.58 16.60
CA VAL A 184 -8.86 -6.59 17.00
C VAL A 184 -9.79 -6.51 15.79
N ALA A 185 -9.48 -5.65 14.81
CA ALA A 185 -10.28 -5.52 13.59
C ALA A 185 -10.30 -6.83 12.77
N LEU A 186 -9.16 -7.54 12.66
CA LEU A 186 -9.08 -8.84 11.98
C LEU A 186 -9.93 -9.90 12.70
N GLN A 187 -9.77 -10.04 14.02
CA GLN A 187 -10.49 -11.02 14.81
C GLN A 187 -12.01 -10.77 14.80
N GLN A 188 -12.42 -9.51 14.99
CA GLN A 188 -13.84 -9.11 14.94
C GLN A 188 -14.48 -9.25 13.56
N SER A 189 -13.66 -9.39 12.52
CA SER A 189 -14.11 -9.64 11.16
C SER A 189 -14.22 -11.13 10.82
N GLY A 190 -13.90 -12.02 11.78
CA GLY A 190 -14.01 -13.47 11.62
C GLY A 190 -12.76 -14.16 11.06
N PHE A 191 -11.66 -13.44 10.92
CA PHE A 191 -10.38 -14.05 10.54
C PHE A 191 -9.67 -14.69 11.74
N VAL A 192 -8.95 -15.77 11.46
CA VAL A 192 -7.99 -16.37 12.39
C VAL A 192 -6.58 -15.96 11.97
N VAL A 193 -5.86 -15.34 12.89
CA VAL A 193 -4.44 -15.01 12.68
C VAL A 193 -3.63 -16.28 12.87
N ALA A 194 -2.98 -16.73 11.81
CA ALA A 194 -2.20 -17.96 11.81
C ALA A 194 -0.73 -17.69 12.12
N GLU A 195 -0.18 -16.64 11.51
CA GLU A 195 1.26 -16.37 11.61
C GLU A 195 1.53 -14.88 11.48
N VAL A 196 2.56 -14.40 12.19
CA VAL A 196 3.08 -13.04 12.06
C VAL A 196 4.59 -13.12 11.88
N ASN A 197 5.05 -12.77 10.69
CA ASN A 197 6.46 -12.76 10.32
C ASN A 197 6.99 -11.34 10.19
N ALA A 198 8.25 -11.13 10.55
CA ALA A 198 8.94 -9.88 10.27
C ALA A 198 9.61 -9.91 8.89
N LEU A 199 9.31 -8.91 8.06
CA LEU A 199 9.96 -8.74 6.77
C LEU A 199 11.25 -7.93 6.94
N ASP A 200 12.39 -8.56 6.69
CA ASP A 200 13.69 -7.87 6.69
C ASP A 200 13.86 -7.08 5.39
N LYS A 201 13.80 -5.75 5.52
CA LYS A 201 14.02 -4.84 4.39
C LYS A 201 15.51 -4.61 4.19
N LYS A 202 16.05 -5.06 3.07
CA LYS A 202 17.44 -4.78 2.67
C LYS A 202 17.72 -3.27 2.46
N GLN A 203 16.69 -2.47 2.15
CA GLN A 203 16.80 -1.02 2.00
C GLN A 203 16.08 -0.29 3.14
N ARG A 204 16.82 0.56 3.84
CA ARG A 204 16.26 1.42 4.90
C ARG A 204 15.47 2.57 4.28
N SER A 205 14.31 2.89 4.85
CA SER A 205 13.59 4.13 4.52
C SER A 205 14.33 5.34 5.06
N PHE A 206 14.04 6.53 4.52
CA PHE A 206 14.64 7.78 5.03
C PHE A 206 14.37 7.97 6.53
N GLN A 207 13.15 7.71 6.99
CA GLN A 207 12.79 7.81 8.41
C GLN A 207 13.58 6.84 9.30
N GLN A 208 13.90 5.64 8.81
CA GLN A 208 14.76 4.69 9.52
C GLN A 208 16.21 5.15 9.65
N GLY A 209 16.64 6.09 8.80
CA GLY A 209 17.97 6.68 8.86
C GLY A 209 18.11 7.86 9.83
N VAL A 210 16.99 8.56 10.10
CA VAL A 210 17.03 9.84 10.88
C VAL A 210 16.33 9.75 12.23
N SER A 211 15.57 8.70 12.53
CA SER A 211 14.87 8.52 13.79
C SER A 211 15.26 7.22 14.50
N PRO A 212 15.75 7.28 15.75
CA PRO A 212 16.16 6.08 16.49
C PRO A 212 15.00 5.15 16.87
N ASN A 213 13.77 5.66 16.88
CA ASN A 213 12.56 4.94 17.30
C ASN A 213 11.70 4.46 16.11
N THR A 214 12.24 4.36 14.92
CA THR A 214 11.49 3.91 13.74
C THR A 214 11.44 2.38 13.69
N VAL A 215 10.28 1.81 13.39
CA VAL A 215 10.13 0.36 13.13
C VAL A 215 11.06 -0.04 11.99
N LYS A 216 11.95 -0.99 12.27
CA LYS A 216 12.95 -1.45 11.30
C LYS A 216 12.41 -2.52 10.36
N GLN A 217 11.30 -3.15 10.71
CA GLN A 217 10.73 -4.28 9.98
C GLN A 217 9.24 -4.08 9.76
N ASP A 218 8.76 -4.42 8.57
CA ASP A 218 7.33 -4.58 8.35
C ASP A 218 6.91 -5.96 8.83
N LEU A 219 5.67 -6.08 9.26
CA LEU A 219 5.08 -7.34 9.65
C LEU A 219 4.23 -7.89 8.51
N VAL A 220 4.35 -9.17 8.28
CA VAL A 220 3.53 -9.94 7.34
C VAL A 220 2.63 -10.83 8.17
N ILE A 221 1.35 -10.53 8.18
CA ILE A 221 0.33 -11.22 8.95
C ILE A 221 -0.41 -12.16 8.01
N SER A 222 -0.29 -13.45 8.25
CA SER A 222 -1.05 -14.47 7.54
C SER A 222 -2.31 -14.81 8.32
N VAL A 223 -3.45 -14.60 7.70
CA VAL A 223 -4.76 -14.90 8.28
C VAL A 223 -5.57 -15.78 7.35
N TYR A 224 -6.49 -16.56 7.89
CA TYR A 224 -7.38 -17.36 7.07
C TYR A 224 -8.85 -17.22 7.49
N LYS A 225 -9.73 -17.45 6.52
CA LYS A 225 -11.16 -17.55 6.76
C LYS A 225 -11.52 -18.97 7.14
N PRO A 226 -12.03 -19.22 8.36
CA PRO A 226 -12.44 -20.56 8.80
C PRO A 226 -13.48 -21.19 7.87
N ASN A 227 -13.44 -22.49 7.73
CA ASN A 227 -14.40 -23.28 6.95
C ASN A 227 -15.09 -24.39 7.75
N GLY A 228 -14.91 -24.38 9.09
CA GLY A 228 -15.38 -25.40 10.00
C GLY A 228 -14.56 -26.71 10.00
N GLY A 229 -13.76 -26.94 8.96
CA GLY A 229 -13.04 -28.20 8.84
C GLY A 229 -11.81 -28.33 9.74
N LEU A 230 -11.19 -27.23 10.15
CA LEU A 230 -10.09 -27.25 11.11
C LEU A 230 -10.61 -27.47 12.52
N GLU A 231 -11.64 -26.73 12.89
CA GLU A 231 -12.32 -26.83 14.19
C GLU A 231 -12.91 -28.23 14.40
N ALA A 232 -13.50 -28.82 13.37
CA ALA A 232 -13.99 -30.20 13.41
C ALA A 232 -12.82 -31.20 13.66
N ARG A 233 -11.71 -31.06 12.93
CA ARG A 233 -10.53 -31.93 13.12
C ARG A 233 -9.86 -31.77 14.49
N LEU A 234 -9.87 -30.54 15.02
CA LEU A 234 -9.34 -30.29 16.38
C LEU A 234 -10.23 -30.91 17.45
N SER A 235 -11.56 -30.80 17.32
CA SER A 235 -12.47 -31.42 18.27
C SER A 235 -12.44 -32.95 18.21
N GLU A 236 -12.26 -33.55 17.03
CA GLU A 236 -12.09 -35.01 16.86
C GLU A 236 -10.78 -35.55 17.47
N ARG A 237 -9.72 -34.75 17.42
CA ARG A 237 -8.38 -35.15 17.92
C ARG A 237 -8.18 -34.88 19.41
N GLY A 238 -9.09 -34.16 20.08
CA GLY A 238 -8.95 -33.76 21.48
C GLY A 238 -7.69 -32.93 21.74
N ALA A 239 -7.12 -32.30 20.69
CA ALA A 239 -5.86 -31.59 20.76
C ALA A 239 -6.08 -30.14 21.21
N ALA A 240 -5.18 -29.66 22.07
CA ALA A 240 -5.12 -28.25 22.43
C ALA A 240 -4.88 -27.38 21.19
N PRO A 241 -5.35 -26.11 21.14
CA PRO A 241 -5.15 -25.20 20.02
C PRO A 241 -3.70 -25.07 19.56
N GLU A 242 -2.74 -25.21 20.47
CA GLU A 242 -1.30 -25.12 20.21
C GLU A 242 -0.74 -26.27 19.35
N SER A 243 -1.45 -27.38 19.21
CA SER A 243 -1.03 -28.51 18.37
C SER A 243 -1.52 -28.41 16.92
N ALA A 244 -2.15 -27.29 16.56
CA ALA A 244 -2.71 -27.05 15.22
C ALA A 244 -1.76 -26.30 14.28
N TRP A 245 -0.57 -25.93 14.74
CA TRP A 245 0.42 -25.13 14.00
C TRP A 245 1.59 -25.96 13.51
#